data_e0bfb80488ef4a871cb0f7f89b01a941
#
_entry.id   e0bfb80488ef4a871cb0f7f89b01a941
#
_cell.length_a   1.000
_cell.length_b   1.000
_cell.length_c   1.000
_cell.angle_alpha   90.00
_cell.angle_beta   90.00
_cell.angle_gamma   90.00
#
_symmetry.space_group_name_H-M   'P 1'
#
loop_
_entity.id
_entity.type
_entity.pdbx_description
1 polymer ?
#
loop_
_entity_poly.entity_id
_entity_poly.type
_entity_poly.pdbx_seq_one_letter_code
_entity_poly.pdbx_strand_id
1 'polypeptide(L)'
;MAWLVEDGATRSDALLALLVGLHAGAGAVAVDMVEEGLDLETQQALIAFLRRRGPAARSLLLMTRSSAILDLDAVRPDEAIILCPANHAPPALVLPYPGTAGFEALASCLATPEVRARSAGVVAWRPMAAEA
;
A
#
# COMPACT_ATOMS: atom_id res chain seq x y z
N MET A 1 17.02 11.29 0.97
CA MET A 1 17.02 11.03 -0.50
C MET A 1 18.17 10.15 -0.94
N ALA A 2 19.43 10.51 -0.63
CA ALA A 2 20.59 9.75 -1.13
C ALA A 2 20.52 8.25 -0.79
N TRP A 3 20.25 7.94 0.45
CA TRP A 3 20.16 6.55 0.91
C TRP A 3 18.97 5.78 0.33
N LEU A 4 17.87 6.45 -0.03
CA LEU A 4 16.80 5.80 -0.80
C LEU A 4 17.27 5.40 -2.19
N VAL A 5 18.07 6.25 -2.81
CA VAL A 5 18.65 5.94 -4.13
C VAL A 5 19.63 4.77 -4.05
N GLU A 6 20.40 4.70 -2.96
CA GLU A 6 21.26 3.55 -2.71
C GLU A 6 20.46 2.24 -2.52
N ASP A 7 19.25 2.34 -1.98
CA ASP A 7 18.33 1.22 -1.83
C ASP A 7 17.50 0.92 -3.10
N GLY A 8 17.78 1.61 -4.21
CA GLY A 8 17.16 1.32 -5.51
C GLY A 8 16.09 2.31 -5.97
N ALA A 9 15.81 3.38 -5.21
CA ALA A 9 14.81 4.35 -5.62
C ALA A 9 15.28 5.20 -6.79
N THR A 10 14.36 5.50 -7.69
CA THR A 10 14.58 6.44 -8.79
C THR A 10 14.24 7.86 -8.33
N ARG A 11 15.15 8.78 -8.56
CA ARG A 11 14.90 10.21 -8.26
C ARG A 11 13.78 10.72 -9.15
N SER A 12 12.79 11.35 -8.54
CA SER A 12 11.68 11.96 -9.26
C SER A 12 11.10 13.13 -8.46
N ASP A 13 10.36 14.00 -9.12
CA ASP A 13 9.66 15.07 -8.44
C ASP A 13 8.57 14.51 -7.50
N ALA A 14 7.95 13.41 -7.89
CA ALA A 14 6.95 12.73 -7.06
C ALA A 14 7.57 12.24 -5.74
N LEU A 15 8.72 11.57 -5.81
CA LEU A 15 9.41 11.11 -4.61
C LEU A 15 9.86 12.29 -3.74
N LEU A 16 10.39 13.34 -4.35
CA LEU A 16 10.82 14.53 -3.62
C LEU A 16 9.64 15.20 -2.89
N ALA A 17 8.54 15.40 -3.58
CA ALA A 17 7.34 15.99 -3.00
C ALA A 17 6.81 15.17 -1.83
N LEU A 18 6.79 13.85 -1.98
CA LEU A 18 6.37 12.94 -0.93
C LEU A 18 7.26 13.05 0.31
N LEU A 19 8.58 13.02 0.14
CA LEU A 19 9.51 13.11 1.25
C LEU A 19 9.41 14.46 1.98
N VAL A 20 9.24 15.54 1.23
CA VAL A 20 9.02 16.87 1.82
C VAL A 20 7.74 16.86 2.65
N GLY A 21 6.65 16.32 2.12
CA GLY A 21 5.38 16.22 2.83
C GLY A 21 5.47 15.37 4.09
N LEU A 22 6.21 14.27 4.04
CA LEU A 22 6.39 13.39 5.20
C LEU A 22 7.21 14.05 6.32
N HIS A 23 8.07 15.00 6.01
CA HIS A 23 8.91 15.69 6.99
C HIS A 23 8.33 17.04 7.44
N ALA A 24 7.37 17.58 6.72
CA ALA A 24 6.80 18.88 7.03
C ALA A 24 5.76 18.77 8.14
N GLY A 25 5.75 19.77 9.03
CA GLY A 25 4.74 19.90 10.06
C GLY A 25 4.86 18.92 11.22
N ALA A 26 3.84 18.89 12.06
CA ALA A 26 3.76 18.05 13.26
C ALA A 26 2.48 17.20 13.22
N GLY A 27 2.42 16.19 14.10
CA GLY A 27 1.28 15.30 14.20
C GLY A 27 1.24 14.22 13.11
N ALA A 28 0.12 13.54 12.98
CA ALA A 28 -0.06 12.48 11.99
C ALA A 28 -0.17 13.08 10.57
N VAL A 29 0.22 12.29 9.59
CA VAL A 29 0.08 12.66 8.18
C VAL A 29 -0.63 11.56 7.42
N ALA A 30 -1.53 11.95 6.52
CA ALA A 30 -2.23 11.04 5.62
C ALA A 30 -1.76 11.29 4.19
N VAL A 31 -1.46 10.23 3.47
CA VAL A 31 -1.04 10.28 2.07
C VAL A 31 -1.97 9.40 1.26
N ASP A 32 -2.67 10.00 0.31
CA ASP A 32 -3.52 9.28 -0.63
C ASP A 32 -2.69 8.85 -1.85
N MET A 33 -2.90 7.62 -2.31
CA MET A 33 -2.22 7.05 -3.46
C MET A 33 -0.69 7.23 -3.37
N VAL A 34 -0.12 6.73 -2.28
CA VAL A 34 1.30 6.94 -1.97
C VAL A 34 2.24 6.45 -3.07
N GLU A 35 1.81 5.49 -3.88
CA GLU A 35 2.57 4.96 -5.01
C GLU A 35 2.53 5.83 -6.26
N GLU A 36 1.74 6.89 -6.29
CA GLU A 36 1.55 7.69 -7.48
C GLU A 36 2.86 8.30 -7.98
N GLY A 37 3.17 8.04 -9.25
CA GLY A 37 4.40 8.56 -9.87
C GLY A 37 5.69 7.86 -9.43
N LEU A 38 5.61 6.75 -8.69
CA LEU A 38 6.77 5.99 -8.25
C LEU A 38 6.86 4.65 -8.99
N ASP A 39 8.04 4.29 -9.47
CA ASP A 39 8.29 2.97 -10.02
C ASP A 39 8.36 1.90 -8.90
N LEU A 40 8.38 0.64 -9.28
CA LEU A 40 8.31 -0.47 -8.34
C LEU A 40 9.47 -0.45 -7.33
N GLU A 41 10.69 -0.25 -7.81
CA GLU A 41 11.87 -0.23 -6.96
C GLU A 41 11.82 0.92 -5.96
N THR A 42 11.32 2.08 -6.39
CA THR A 42 11.14 3.24 -5.51
C THR A 42 10.09 2.97 -4.44
N GLN A 43 8.97 2.31 -4.79
CA GLN A 43 7.96 1.93 -3.83
C GLN A 43 8.52 0.98 -2.77
N GLN A 44 9.28 -0.03 -3.18
CA GLN A 44 9.91 -0.98 -2.27
C GLN A 44 10.92 -0.31 -1.34
N ALA A 45 11.77 0.55 -1.88
CA ALA A 45 12.74 1.30 -1.09
C ALA A 45 12.05 2.24 -0.10
N LEU A 46 10.99 2.90 -0.53
CA LEU A 46 10.23 3.83 0.30
C LEU A 46 9.59 3.13 1.50
N ILE A 47 8.86 2.03 1.28
CA ILE A 47 8.18 1.36 2.38
C ILE A 47 9.18 0.73 3.35
N ALA A 48 10.29 0.20 2.86
CA ALA A 48 11.35 -0.32 3.70
C ALA A 48 11.95 0.80 4.58
N PHE A 49 12.16 1.98 4.01
CA PHE A 49 12.61 3.14 4.76
C PHE A 49 11.62 3.57 5.83
N LEU A 50 10.34 3.68 5.47
CA LEU A 50 9.31 4.10 6.42
C LEU A 50 9.20 3.13 7.60
N ARG A 51 9.35 1.84 7.36
CA ARG A 51 9.32 0.83 8.41
C ARG A 51 10.55 0.85 9.31
N ARG A 52 11.68 1.35 8.84
CA ARG A 52 12.88 1.51 9.66
C ARG A 52 12.81 2.71 10.60
N ARG A 53 11.82 3.57 10.46
CA ARG A 53 11.68 4.74 11.31
C ARG A 53 11.37 4.30 12.74
N GLY A 54 11.98 4.98 13.70
CA GLY A 54 11.82 4.65 15.10
C GLY A 54 10.47 5.08 15.68
N PRO A 55 10.19 4.74 16.93
CA PRO A 55 8.91 5.03 17.58
C PRO A 55 8.61 6.51 17.75
N ALA A 56 9.61 7.38 17.66
CA ALA A 56 9.41 8.83 17.71
C ALA A 56 8.98 9.42 16.37
N ALA A 57 8.93 8.61 15.30
CA ALA A 57 8.49 9.10 14.00
C ALA A 57 6.99 9.42 13.99
N ARG A 58 6.60 10.31 13.09
CA ARG A 58 5.19 10.68 12.91
C ARG A 58 4.35 9.47 12.55
N SER A 59 3.14 9.43 13.06
CA SER A 59 2.15 8.44 12.63
C SER A 59 1.76 8.69 11.18
N LEU A 60 1.70 7.62 10.39
CA LEU A 60 1.37 7.68 8.98
C LEU A 60 0.08 6.91 8.71
N LEU A 61 -0.80 7.52 7.92
CA LEU A 61 -1.93 6.84 7.29
C LEU A 61 -1.66 6.83 5.78
N LEU A 62 -1.31 5.68 5.24
CA LEU A 62 -1.00 5.54 3.82
C LEU A 62 -2.16 4.84 3.12
N MET A 63 -2.71 5.47 2.09
CA MET A 63 -3.73 4.87 1.25
C MET A 63 -3.08 4.41 -0.04
N THR A 64 -3.25 3.15 -0.39
CA THR A 64 -2.57 2.55 -1.52
C THR A 64 -3.38 1.43 -2.16
N ARG A 65 -3.12 1.19 -3.43
CA ARG A 65 -3.55 0.01 -4.17
C ARG A 65 -2.37 -0.82 -4.65
N SER A 66 -1.17 -0.51 -4.15
CA SER A 66 0.06 -1.19 -4.55
C SER A 66 0.43 -2.29 -3.56
N SER A 67 0.64 -3.50 -4.09
CA SER A 67 1.16 -4.61 -3.30
C SER A 67 2.59 -4.37 -2.81
N ALA A 68 3.37 -3.57 -3.55
CA ALA A 68 4.73 -3.22 -3.16
C ALA A 68 4.75 -2.31 -1.93
N ILE A 69 3.84 -1.33 -1.87
CA ILE A 69 3.70 -0.45 -0.70
C ILE A 69 3.15 -1.24 0.49
N LEU A 70 2.15 -2.09 0.26
CA LEU A 70 1.54 -2.87 1.33
C LEU A 70 2.52 -3.87 1.92
N ASP A 71 3.29 -4.56 1.08
CA ASP A 71 4.35 -5.50 1.48
C ASP A 71 3.91 -6.39 2.66
N LEU A 72 2.93 -7.25 2.39
CA LEU A 72 2.25 -8.06 3.42
C LEU A 72 3.21 -8.94 4.23
N ASP A 73 4.31 -9.37 3.62
CA ASP A 73 5.27 -10.26 4.28
C ASP A 73 6.11 -9.54 5.34
N ALA A 74 6.14 -8.22 5.32
CA ALA A 74 6.96 -7.40 6.22
C ALA A 74 6.14 -6.54 7.19
N VAL A 75 4.85 -6.80 7.34
CA VAL A 75 3.98 -6.05 8.25
C VAL A 75 4.43 -6.23 9.70
N ARG A 76 4.52 -5.12 10.42
CA ARG A 76 5.01 -5.09 11.79
C ARG A 76 3.87 -4.98 12.79
N PRO A 77 4.13 -5.32 14.07
CA PRO A 77 3.09 -5.23 15.11
C PRO A 77 2.54 -3.84 15.37
N ASP A 78 3.29 -2.79 14.99
CA ASP A 78 2.87 -1.38 15.14
C ASP A 78 2.12 -0.86 13.91
N GLU A 79 1.76 -1.73 12.99
CA GLU A 79 1.01 -1.41 11.77
C GLU A 79 -0.37 -2.04 11.81
N ALA A 80 -1.33 -1.34 11.23
CA ALA A 80 -2.67 -1.86 11.01
C ALA A 80 -3.05 -1.71 9.55
N ILE A 81 -3.71 -2.71 9.00
CA ILE A 81 -4.17 -2.71 7.61
C ILE A 81 -5.68 -2.71 7.62
N ILE A 82 -6.28 -1.77 6.88
CA ILE A 82 -7.71 -1.67 6.71
C ILE A 82 -8.04 -1.85 5.24
N LEU A 83 -8.82 -2.89 4.94
CA LEU A 83 -9.35 -3.11 3.60
C LEU A 83 -10.60 -2.26 3.40
N CYS A 84 -10.59 -1.44 2.35
CA CYS A 84 -11.75 -0.68 1.91
C CYS A 84 -12.25 -1.28 0.60
N PRO A 85 -13.27 -2.16 0.65
CA PRO A 85 -13.75 -2.84 -0.56
C PRO A 85 -14.40 -1.88 -1.55
N ALA A 86 -14.21 -2.15 -2.85
CA ALA A 86 -14.81 -1.35 -3.91
C ALA A 86 -16.31 -1.56 -4.06
N ASN A 87 -16.86 -2.60 -3.44
CA ASN A 87 -18.29 -2.96 -3.55
C ASN A 87 -19.18 -2.33 -2.49
N HIS A 88 -18.71 -1.26 -1.87
CA HIS A 88 -19.40 -0.54 -0.78
C HIS A 88 -19.60 -1.35 0.50
N ALA A 89 -18.95 -2.51 0.66
CA ALA A 89 -18.92 -3.19 1.93
C ALA A 89 -18.14 -2.36 2.96
N PRO A 90 -18.44 -2.49 4.27
CA PRO A 90 -17.73 -1.72 5.28
C PRO A 90 -16.23 -1.98 5.28
N PRO A 91 -15.40 -1.00 5.64
CA PRO A 91 -13.99 -1.23 5.87
C PRO A 91 -13.77 -2.29 6.95
N ALA A 92 -12.76 -3.11 6.78
CA ALA A 92 -12.45 -4.20 7.70
C ALA A 92 -10.97 -4.22 8.06
N LEU A 93 -10.68 -4.46 9.33
CA LEU A 93 -9.31 -4.69 9.78
C LEU A 93 -8.82 -6.03 9.24
N VAL A 94 -7.61 -6.04 8.70
CA VAL A 94 -7.01 -7.22 8.09
C VAL A 94 -5.93 -7.76 9.01
N LEU A 95 -5.99 -9.06 9.31
CA LEU A 95 -4.90 -9.74 10.00
C LEU A 95 -3.80 -10.09 8.99
N PRO A 96 -2.52 -9.78 9.28
CA PRO A 96 -1.43 -9.97 8.32
C PRO A 96 -0.93 -11.42 8.27
N TYR A 97 -1.84 -12.37 8.21
CA TYR A 97 -1.49 -13.80 8.19
C TYR A 97 -2.15 -14.50 7.01
N PRO A 98 -1.40 -15.33 6.27
CA PRO A 98 -1.97 -16.16 5.21
C PRO A 98 -3.12 -17.03 5.75
N GLY A 99 -4.13 -17.24 4.92
CA GLY A 99 -5.30 -18.04 5.28
C GLY A 99 -6.43 -17.26 5.92
N THR A 100 -6.23 -16.02 6.31
CA THR A 100 -7.34 -15.15 6.76
C THR A 100 -8.05 -14.54 5.56
N ALA A 101 -9.35 -14.36 5.66
CA ALA A 101 -10.15 -13.85 4.53
C ALA A 101 -9.69 -12.48 4.04
N GLY A 102 -9.37 -11.57 4.95
CA GLY A 102 -8.89 -10.23 4.59
C GLY A 102 -7.55 -10.27 3.89
N PHE A 103 -6.62 -11.08 4.36
CA PHE A 103 -5.31 -11.25 3.75
C PHE A 103 -5.44 -11.77 2.31
N GLU A 104 -6.23 -12.81 2.10
CA GLU A 104 -6.43 -13.39 0.76
C GLU A 104 -7.13 -12.41 -0.17
N ALA A 105 -8.08 -11.65 0.33
CA ALA A 105 -8.75 -10.62 -0.46
C ALA A 105 -7.75 -9.55 -0.92
N LEU A 106 -6.86 -9.09 -0.05
CA LEU A 106 -5.83 -8.11 -0.41
C LEU A 106 -4.84 -8.68 -1.42
N ALA A 107 -4.36 -9.88 -1.19
CA ALA A 107 -3.43 -10.53 -2.10
C ALA A 107 -4.02 -10.66 -3.51
N SER A 108 -5.32 -10.93 -3.61
CA SER A 108 -6.04 -11.00 -4.88
C SER A 108 -6.29 -9.63 -5.50
N CYS A 109 -6.77 -8.67 -4.71
CA CYS A 109 -7.10 -7.33 -5.20
C CYS A 109 -5.90 -6.56 -5.72
N LEU A 110 -4.74 -6.78 -5.11
CA LEU A 110 -3.51 -6.05 -5.43
C LEU A 110 -2.61 -6.81 -6.39
N ALA A 111 -3.16 -7.78 -7.10
CA ALA A 111 -2.43 -8.50 -8.14
C ALA A 111 -1.89 -7.53 -9.19
N THR A 112 -0.78 -7.90 -9.82
CA THR A 112 -0.18 -7.10 -10.88
C THR A 112 -1.18 -6.86 -12.03
N PRO A 113 -0.97 -5.82 -12.83
CA PRO A 113 -1.85 -5.55 -13.96
C PRO A 113 -2.03 -6.76 -14.89
N GLU A 114 -0.97 -7.54 -15.11
CA GLU A 114 -1.04 -8.73 -15.96
C GLU A 114 -1.95 -9.80 -15.35
N VAL A 115 -1.85 -10.03 -14.05
CA VAL A 115 -2.69 -11.00 -13.35
C VAL A 115 -4.14 -10.54 -13.34
N ARG A 116 -4.37 -9.24 -13.08
CA ARG A 116 -5.71 -8.68 -13.13
C ARG A 116 -6.34 -8.79 -14.50
N ALA A 117 -5.57 -8.55 -15.55
CA ALA A 117 -6.05 -8.67 -16.92
C ALA A 117 -6.48 -10.10 -17.25
N ARG A 118 -5.70 -11.10 -16.80
CA ARG A 118 -6.06 -12.51 -17.02
C ARG A 118 -7.34 -12.92 -16.29
N SER A 119 -7.62 -12.34 -15.15
CA SER A 119 -8.80 -12.67 -14.35
C SER A 119 -9.98 -11.73 -14.57
N ALA A 120 -9.84 -10.73 -15.42
CA ALA A 120 -10.87 -9.71 -15.60
C ALA A 120 -12.22 -10.28 -16.00
N GLY A 121 -12.25 -11.24 -16.90
CA GLY A 121 -13.49 -11.89 -17.31
C GLY A 121 -14.16 -12.69 -16.20
N VAL A 122 -13.37 -13.31 -15.35
CA VAL A 122 -13.87 -14.05 -14.19
C VAL A 122 -14.42 -13.11 -13.13
N VAL A 123 -13.72 -12.00 -12.89
CA VAL A 123 -14.15 -11.02 -11.91
C VAL A 123 -15.40 -10.28 -12.33
N ALA A 124 -15.56 -10.07 -13.61
CA ALA A 124 -16.69 -9.32 -14.13
C ALA A 124 -18.05 -9.96 -13.86
N TRP A 125 -18.08 -11.28 -13.68
CA TRP A 125 -19.33 -11.94 -13.41
C TRP A 125 -19.80 -11.77 -11.98
N ARG A 126 -18.93 -11.40 -11.13
CA ARG A 126 -19.28 -11.35 -9.78
C ARG A 126 -20.35 -10.44 -9.43
N PRO A 127 -20.72 -9.77 -10.20
CA PRO A 127 -21.78 -9.00 -9.86
C PRO A 127 -22.77 -9.59 -9.01
N MET A 128 -22.34 -10.35 -8.67
CA MET A 128 -22.99 -10.69 -7.88
C MET A 128 -23.05 -10.00 -7.02
N ALA A 129 -22.56 -9.68 -7.32
CA ALA A 129 -22.77 -9.31 -6.66
C ALA A 129 -23.52 -8.73 -6.32
N ALA A 130 -23.46 -8.67 -6.43
CA ALA A 130 -24.15 -8.32 -6.07
C ALA A 130 -25.07 -8.58 -5.76
N GLU A 131 -25.13 -9.05 -5.90
CA GLU A 131 -26.00 -9.26 -5.52
C GLU A 131 -26.41 -9.12 -4.69
N ALA A 132 -26.22 -8.97 -4.58
CA ALA A 132 -26.86 -8.82 -3.75
C ALA A 132 -27.37 -8.09 -3.38
#